data_7b4b3b8f69d9cdc62c33c8585b53d306
#
_entry.id   7b4b3b8f69d9cdc62c33c8585b53d306
#
_cell.length_a   1.000
_cell.length_b   1.000
_cell.length_c   1.000
_cell.angle_alpha   90.00
_cell.angle_beta   90.00
_cell.angle_gamma   90.00
#
_symmetry.space_group_name_H-M   'P 1'
#
loop_
_entity.id
_entity.type
_entity.pdbx_description
1 polymer ?
#
loop_
_entity_poly.entity_id
_entity_poly.type
_entity_poly.pdbx_seq_one_letter_code
_entity_poly.pdbx_strand_id
1 'polypeptide(L)'
;LRVIAFSQQVDGKWAFLGLMAMKDPLRAEAAKAVAECQRAGIKTVMITGDHKLTAQAIAKEAGIMKAGSIALTGDELDRMDDKQLDEVIENCRVFARVTPEHKLRIVKAFRSRHRCINGNIRHRGHKAGG
;
A
#
# COMPACT_ATOMS: atom_id res chain seq x y z
N LEU A 1 -12.94 -2.51 6.14
CA LEU A 1 -14.36 -2.63 6.41
C LEU A 1 -15.03 -1.27 6.26
N ARG A 2 -16.01 -1.16 5.39
CA ARG A 2 -16.86 0.03 5.32
C ARG A 2 -18.12 -0.23 6.13
N VAL A 3 -18.47 0.70 7.00
CA VAL A 3 -19.66 0.60 7.82
C VAL A 3 -20.58 1.76 7.46
N ILE A 4 -21.82 1.45 7.13
CA ILE A 4 -22.88 2.43 6.85
C ILE A 4 -23.93 2.33 7.94
N ALA A 5 -24.25 3.46 8.54
CA ALA A 5 -25.33 3.57 9.50
C ALA A 5 -26.62 3.96 8.78
N PHE A 6 -27.72 3.33 9.15
CA PHE A 6 -29.04 3.62 8.63
C PHE A 6 -29.92 4.20 9.71
N SER A 7 -30.61 5.27 9.39
CA SER A 7 -31.63 5.88 10.25
C SER A 7 -32.87 6.22 9.44
N GLN A 8 -34.00 6.23 10.10
CA GLN A 8 -35.30 6.56 9.52
C GLN A 8 -35.96 7.67 10.35
N GLN A 9 -36.64 8.58 9.66
CA GLN A 9 -37.48 9.57 10.34
C GLN A 9 -38.91 9.06 10.39
N VAL A 10 -39.43 8.97 11.59
CA VAL A 10 -40.84 8.59 11.87
C VAL A 10 -41.44 9.64 12.79
N ASP A 11 -42.56 10.22 12.40
CA ASP A 11 -43.28 11.28 13.16
C ASP A 11 -42.36 12.43 13.62
N GLY A 12 -41.47 12.88 12.74
CA GLY A 12 -40.51 13.97 13.01
C GLY A 12 -39.33 13.60 13.90
N LYS A 13 -39.21 12.35 14.34
CA LYS A 13 -38.11 11.83 15.17
C LYS A 13 -37.24 10.87 14.38
N TRP A 14 -35.92 10.96 14.57
CA TRP A 14 -34.97 10.04 13.96
C TRP A 14 -34.88 8.75 14.80
N ALA A 15 -35.05 7.63 14.13
CA ALA A 15 -34.84 6.30 14.72
C ALA A 15 -33.66 5.62 14.03
N PHE A 16 -32.70 5.14 14.81
CA PHE A 16 -31.60 4.35 14.33
C PHE A 16 -32.07 2.95 13.93
N LEU A 17 -31.78 2.53 12.69
CA LEU A 17 -32.20 1.23 12.18
C LEU A 17 -31.12 0.16 12.33
N GLY A 18 -29.87 0.51 12.14
CA GLY A 18 -28.79 -0.44 12.24
C GLY A 18 -27.54 -0.04 11.46
N LEU A 19 -26.59 -0.93 11.47
CA LEU A 19 -25.32 -0.82 10.75
C LEU A 19 -25.22 -1.91 9.70
N MET A 20 -24.66 -1.58 8.55
CA MET A 20 -24.26 -2.56 7.54
C MET A 20 -22.76 -2.45 7.33
N ALA A 21 -22.06 -3.55 7.55
CA ALA A 21 -20.63 -3.65 7.31
C ALA A 21 -20.38 -4.30 5.93
N MET A 22 -19.54 -3.67 5.14
CA MET A 22 -19.16 -4.18 3.82
C MET A 22 -17.65 -4.38 3.78
N LYS A 23 -17.22 -5.52 3.29
CA LYS A 23 -15.82 -5.81 3.01
C LYS A 23 -15.69 -6.15 1.53
N ASP A 24 -14.83 -5.41 0.83
CA ASP A 24 -14.43 -5.79 -0.51
C ASP A 24 -13.45 -6.96 -0.40
N PRO A 25 -13.80 -8.17 -0.89
CA PRO A 25 -12.89 -9.28 -0.83
C PRO A 25 -11.72 -9.05 -1.78
N LEU A 26 -10.53 -9.52 -1.38
CA LEU A 26 -9.39 -9.57 -2.27
C LEU A 26 -9.71 -10.52 -3.44
N ARG A 27 -9.41 -10.10 -4.66
CA ARG A 27 -9.54 -10.98 -5.82
C ARG A 27 -8.57 -12.16 -5.68
N ALA A 28 -9.03 -13.39 -5.94
CA ALA A 28 -8.19 -14.59 -5.86
C ALA A 28 -6.93 -14.48 -6.73
N GLU A 29 -7.07 -13.86 -7.89
CA GLU A 29 -5.96 -13.64 -8.82
C GLU A 29 -4.88 -12.70 -8.24
N ALA A 30 -5.25 -11.77 -7.37
CA ALA A 30 -4.30 -10.81 -6.78
C ALA A 30 -3.26 -11.51 -5.91
N ALA A 31 -3.67 -12.41 -5.03
CA ALA A 31 -2.75 -13.18 -4.19
C ALA A 31 -1.81 -14.06 -5.03
N LYS A 32 -2.33 -14.68 -6.09
CA LYS A 32 -1.56 -15.47 -7.04
C LYS A 32 -0.52 -14.63 -7.78
N ALA A 33 -0.92 -13.46 -8.30
CA ALA A 33 -0.04 -12.51 -8.97
C ALA A 33 1.08 -12.01 -8.05
N VAL A 34 0.77 -11.72 -6.80
CA VAL A 34 1.77 -11.32 -5.79
C VAL A 34 2.79 -12.45 -5.56
N ALA A 35 2.33 -13.69 -5.43
CA ALA A 35 3.21 -14.85 -5.26
C ALA A 35 4.13 -15.04 -6.47
N GLU A 36 3.63 -14.87 -7.69
CA GLU A 36 4.43 -14.94 -8.91
C GLU A 36 5.48 -13.84 -8.97
N CYS A 37 5.14 -12.60 -8.63
CA CYS A 37 6.08 -11.49 -8.53
C CYS A 37 7.20 -11.79 -7.53
N GLN A 38 6.86 -12.31 -6.36
CA GLN A 38 7.84 -12.66 -5.33
C GLN A 38 8.79 -13.77 -5.77
N ARG A 39 8.29 -14.78 -6.49
CA ARG A 39 9.14 -15.81 -7.08
C ARG A 39 10.10 -15.27 -8.13
N ALA A 40 9.68 -14.26 -8.86
CA ALA A 40 10.53 -13.55 -9.83
C ALA A 40 11.50 -12.54 -9.19
N GLY A 41 11.51 -12.41 -7.85
CA GLY A 41 12.34 -11.45 -7.14
C GLY A 41 11.81 -10.01 -7.20
N ILE A 42 10.56 -9.81 -7.62
CA ILE A 42 9.92 -8.50 -7.72
C ILE A 42 9.25 -8.19 -6.38
N LYS A 43 9.62 -7.06 -5.79
CA LYS A 43 8.98 -6.54 -4.59
C LYS A 43 7.64 -5.91 -4.93
N THR A 44 6.59 -6.37 -4.27
CA THR A 44 5.26 -5.80 -4.39
C THR A 44 4.96 -4.88 -3.22
N VAL A 45 4.34 -3.75 -3.50
CA VAL A 45 4.00 -2.72 -2.51
C VAL A 45 2.55 -2.30 -2.73
N MET A 46 1.81 -2.16 -1.65
CA MET A 46 0.45 -1.65 -1.68
C MET A 46 0.44 -0.15 -1.39
N ILE A 47 -0.18 0.62 -2.28
CA ILE A 47 -0.38 2.06 -2.11
C ILE A 47 -1.89 2.32 -2.20
N THR A 48 -2.48 2.84 -1.15
CA THR A 48 -3.94 2.98 -1.04
C THR A 48 -4.34 4.26 -0.31
N GLY A 49 -5.53 4.76 -0.61
CA GLY A 49 -6.21 5.79 0.17
C GLY A 49 -6.93 5.26 1.41
N ASP A 50 -6.99 3.94 1.60
CA ASP A 50 -7.67 3.30 2.71
C ASP A 50 -6.93 3.48 4.03
N HIS A 51 -7.63 3.22 5.14
CA HIS A 51 -7.07 3.27 6.48
C HIS A 51 -5.95 2.23 6.66
N LYS A 52 -4.95 2.57 7.48
CA LYS A 52 -3.76 1.73 7.72
C LYS A 52 -4.11 0.30 8.14
N LEU A 53 -5.02 0.12 9.10
CA LEU A 53 -5.42 -1.20 9.60
C LEU A 53 -6.09 -2.05 8.51
N THR A 54 -6.97 -1.45 7.73
CA THR A 54 -7.61 -2.11 6.59
C THR A 54 -6.59 -2.51 5.52
N ALA A 55 -5.69 -1.61 5.18
CA ALA A 55 -4.64 -1.86 4.21
C ALA A 55 -3.68 -2.97 4.66
N GLN A 56 -3.30 -2.99 5.94
CA GLN A 56 -2.47 -4.05 6.51
C GLN A 56 -3.16 -5.42 6.45
N ALA A 57 -4.45 -5.48 6.79
CA ALA A 57 -5.22 -6.72 6.73
C ALA A 57 -5.27 -7.29 5.31
N ILE A 58 -5.55 -6.45 4.33
CA ILE A 58 -5.57 -6.83 2.91
C ILE A 58 -4.18 -7.24 2.42
N ALA A 59 -3.14 -6.51 2.80
CA ALA A 59 -1.76 -6.82 2.41
C ALA A 59 -1.26 -8.14 2.99
N LYS A 60 -1.66 -8.48 4.21
CA LYS A 60 -1.38 -9.80 4.81
C LYS A 60 -2.10 -10.92 4.08
N GLU A 61 -3.38 -10.74 3.78
CA GLU A 61 -4.18 -11.70 3.03
C GLU A 61 -3.63 -11.93 1.62
N ALA A 62 -3.16 -10.87 0.96
CA ALA A 62 -2.54 -10.93 -0.36
C ALA A 62 -1.11 -11.52 -0.36
N GLY A 63 -0.49 -11.67 0.79
CA GLY A 63 0.91 -12.11 0.89
C GLY A 63 1.94 -11.01 0.61
N ILE A 64 1.52 -9.75 0.49
CA ILE A 64 2.40 -8.58 0.31
C ILE A 64 3.17 -8.30 1.59
N MET A 65 2.49 -8.38 2.73
CA MET A 65 3.05 -8.07 4.04
C MET A 65 3.45 -9.35 4.76
N LYS A 66 4.69 -9.43 5.18
CA LYS A 66 5.28 -10.56 5.91
C LYS A 66 5.83 -10.10 7.25
N ALA A 67 6.34 -11.04 8.05
CA ALA A 67 7.04 -10.70 9.29
C ALA A 67 8.19 -9.72 9.02
N GLY A 68 8.26 -8.65 9.79
CA GLY A 68 9.24 -7.57 9.62
C GLY A 68 8.87 -6.50 8.60
N SER A 69 7.75 -6.65 7.89
CA SER A 69 7.25 -5.61 6.97
C SER A 69 6.67 -4.42 7.73
N ILE A 70 6.87 -3.23 7.18
CA ILE A 70 6.41 -1.96 7.75
C ILE A 70 5.24 -1.43 6.92
N ALA A 71 4.30 -0.78 7.58
CA ALA A 71 3.23 0.00 6.97
C ALA A 71 3.35 1.46 7.40
N LEU A 72 3.29 2.38 6.46
CA LEU A 72 3.36 3.82 6.69
C LEU A 72 2.10 4.52 6.22
N THR A 73 1.74 5.59 6.91
CA THR A 73 0.66 6.50 6.48
C THR A 73 1.23 7.72 5.78
N GLY A 74 0.37 8.47 5.06
CA GLY A 74 0.74 9.76 4.48
C GLY A 74 1.27 10.74 5.53
N ASP A 75 0.63 10.79 6.69
CA ASP A 75 1.06 11.64 7.80
C ASP A 75 2.45 11.26 8.33
N GLU A 76 2.74 9.97 8.43
CA GLU A 76 4.06 9.48 8.82
C GLU A 76 5.12 9.82 7.76
N LEU A 77 4.76 9.75 6.47
CA LEU A 77 5.64 10.17 5.38
C LEU A 77 5.95 11.67 5.42
N ASP A 78 4.96 12.50 5.75
CA ASP A 78 5.15 13.95 5.86
C ASP A 78 6.10 14.36 6.99
N ARG A 79 6.18 13.54 8.04
CA ARG A 79 7.08 13.76 9.18
C ARG A 79 8.50 13.24 8.95
N MET A 80 8.70 12.39 7.96
CA MET A 80 10.01 11.84 7.61
C MET A 80 10.71 12.73 6.59
N ASP A 81 12.03 12.91 6.78
CA ASP A 81 12.87 13.43 5.71
C ASP A 81 13.23 12.31 4.71
N ASP A 82 13.83 12.66 3.60
CA ASP A 82 14.18 11.70 2.55
C ASP A 82 15.17 10.64 3.01
N LYS A 83 16.08 11.01 3.92
CA LYS A 83 17.07 10.11 4.51
C LYS A 83 16.39 9.05 5.40
N GLN A 84 15.49 9.48 6.27
CA GLN A 84 14.70 8.57 7.12
C GLN A 84 13.83 7.63 6.28
N LEU A 85 13.23 8.15 5.22
CA LEU A 85 12.44 7.33 4.29
C LEU A 85 13.32 6.28 3.60
N ASP A 86 14.50 6.64 3.14
CA ASP A 86 15.44 5.71 2.50
C ASP A 86 15.86 4.56 3.42
N GLU A 87 15.95 4.79 4.72
CA GLU A 87 16.29 3.75 5.70
C GLU A 87 15.20 2.70 5.86
N VAL A 88 13.94 3.09 5.80
CA VAL A 88 12.79 2.21 6.05
C VAL A 88 12.11 1.68 4.78
N ILE A 89 12.34 2.31 3.63
CA ILE A 89 11.62 2.02 2.39
C ILE A 89 11.77 0.56 1.94
N GLU A 90 12.91 -0.06 2.17
CA GLU A 90 13.18 -1.44 1.79
C GLU A 90 12.27 -2.44 2.49
N ASN A 91 11.88 -2.15 3.72
CA ASN A 91 11.00 -3.00 4.53
C ASN A 91 9.54 -2.56 4.47
N CYS A 92 9.26 -1.41 3.85
CA CYS A 92 7.91 -0.90 3.74
C CYS A 92 7.16 -1.60 2.61
N ARG A 93 6.00 -2.15 2.92
CA ARG A 93 5.13 -2.89 1.97
C ARG A 93 3.76 -2.28 1.79
N VAL A 94 3.36 -1.42 2.70
CA VAL A 94 2.04 -0.78 2.69
C VAL A 94 2.19 0.71 2.93
N PHE A 95 1.56 1.50 2.05
CA PHE A 95 1.40 2.94 2.20
C PHE A 95 -0.08 3.26 2.18
N ALA A 96 -0.60 3.68 3.33
CA ALA A 96 -2.02 3.97 3.53
C ALA A 96 -2.28 5.47 3.66
N ARG A 97 -3.47 5.93 3.34
CA ARG A 97 -3.87 7.34 3.43
C ARG A 97 -2.90 8.28 2.69
N VAL A 98 -2.47 7.87 1.52
CA VAL A 98 -1.52 8.63 0.70
C VAL A 98 -2.21 9.44 -0.37
N THR A 99 -1.67 10.62 -0.64
CA THR A 99 -2.05 11.51 -1.74
C THR A 99 -1.24 11.19 -3.00
N PRO A 100 -1.61 11.75 -4.18
CA PRO A 100 -0.78 11.61 -5.37
C PRO A 100 0.67 12.12 -5.20
N GLU A 101 0.87 13.15 -4.40
CA GLU A 101 2.21 13.69 -4.08
C GLU A 101 3.04 12.67 -3.28
N HIS A 102 2.43 12.01 -2.30
CA HIS A 102 3.07 10.92 -1.58
C HIS A 102 3.49 9.79 -2.50
N LYS A 103 2.65 9.42 -3.47
CA LYS A 103 2.98 8.39 -4.46
C LYS A 103 4.24 8.73 -5.25
N LEU A 104 4.38 9.97 -5.68
CA LEU A 104 5.58 10.42 -6.38
C LEU A 104 6.84 10.31 -5.50
N ARG A 105 6.72 10.70 -4.24
CA ARG A 105 7.82 10.61 -3.26
C ARG A 105 8.23 9.17 -3.02
N ILE A 106 7.27 8.26 -2.84
CA ILE A 106 7.50 6.83 -2.67
C ILE A 106 8.23 6.24 -3.88
N VAL A 107 7.75 6.54 -5.09
CA VAL A 107 8.37 6.06 -6.34
C VAL A 107 9.81 6.57 -6.48
N LYS A 108 10.05 7.84 -6.16
CA LYS A 108 11.41 8.42 -6.17
C LYS A 108 12.33 7.72 -5.19
N ALA A 109 11.87 7.46 -3.97
CA ALA A 109 12.64 6.77 -2.93
C ALA A 109 13.03 5.35 -3.37
N PHE A 110 12.10 4.56 -3.90
CA PHE A 110 12.40 3.23 -4.44
C PHE A 110 13.39 3.30 -5.62
N ARG A 111 13.22 4.24 -6.53
CA ARG A 111 14.12 4.41 -7.67
C ARG A 111 15.53 4.82 -7.24
N SER A 112 15.64 5.70 -6.27
CA SER A 112 16.93 6.13 -5.72
C SER A 112 17.67 4.96 -5.08
N ARG A 113 16.96 4.16 -4.28
CA ARG A 113 17.53 2.99 -3.61
C ARG A 113 18.01 1.94 -4.60
N HIS A 114 17.23 1.64 -5.62
CA HIS A 114 17.64 0.71 -6.67
C HIS A 114 18.86 1.19 -7.46
N ARG A 115 19.02 2.48 -7.62
CA ARG A 115 20.23 3.06 -8.21
C ARG A 115 21.47 2.80 -7.37
N CYS A 116 21.34 2.93 -6.04
CA CYS A 116 22.48 2.74 -5.14
C CYS A 116 22.91 1.28 -5.00
N ILE A 117 21.93 0.36 -5.03
CA ILE A 117 22.20 -1.07 -4.84
C ILE A 117 22.62 -1.76 -6.14
N ASN A 118 22.13 -1.31 -7.28
CA ASN A 118 22.30 -1.96 -8.58
C ASN A 118 22.74 -1.01 -9.70
N GLY A 119 23.87 -0.39 -9.54
CA GLY A 119 24.50 0.33 -10.65
C GLY A 119 24.59 -0.50 -11.95
N ASN A 120 24.64 -1.82 -11.83
CA ASN A 120 24.69 -2.76 -12.94
C ASN A 120 23.35 -3.07 -13.62
N ILE A 121 22.23 -2.99 -12.92
CA ILE A 121 20.90 -3.25 -13.52
C ILE A 121 20.51 -2.15 -14.49
N ARG A 122 20.99 -0.95 -14.26
CA ARG A 122 20.72 0.20 -15.12
C ARG A 122 21.34 0.09 -16.51
N HIS A 123 22.46 -0.61 -16.60
CA HIS A 123 23.15 -0.81 -17.87
C HIS A 123 22.56 -1.95 -18.71
N ARG A 124 21.88 -2.90 -18.09
CA ARG A 124 21.23 -4.00 -18.83
C ARG A 124 19.96 -3.56 -19.57
N GLY A 125 19.21 -2.61 -19.02
CA GLY A 125 18.00 -2.10 -19.67
C GLY A 125 18.28 -1.17 -20.86
N HIS A 126 19.47 -0.58 -20.93
CA HIS A 126 19.82 0.37 -21.99
C HIS A 126 20.49 -0.27 -23.21
N LYS A 127 20.96 -1.51 -23.07
CA LYS A 127 21.58 -2.24 -24.21
C LYS A 127 20.57 -3.08 -25.01
N ALA A 128 19.33 -3.14 -24.59
CA ALA A 128 18.29 -3.87 -25.34
C ALA A 128 17.47 -2.97 -26.29
N GLY A 129 17.91 -1.75 -26.51
CA GLY A 129 17.28 -0.78 -27.42
C GLY A 129 18.26 -0.22 -28.44
N GLY A 130 19.06 -1.09 -29.01
CA GLY A 130 19.85 -0.78 -30.20
C GLY A 130 19.26 -1.50 -31.39
#